data_53fffbac7940b1929d2ed41586f7b9b8
#
_entry.id   53fffbac7940b1929d2ed41586f7b9b8
#
_cell.length_a   1.000
_cell.length_b   1.000
_cell.length_c   1.000
_cell.angle_alpha   90.00
_cell.angle_beta   90.00
_cell.angle_gamma   90.00
#
_symmetry.space_group_name_H-M   'P 1'
#
loop_
_entity.id
_entity.type
_entity.pdbx_description
1 polymer ?
#
loop_
_entity_poly.entity_id
_entity_poly.type
_entity_poly.pdbx_seq_one_letter_code
_entity_poly.pdbx_strand_id
1 'polypeptide(L)'
;MSVTAALVKELREKSGAGMMDCKKALGETDGDMDAAIDWLRTKGLATAAKKSSRVASEGLVAIAVSGTKGAVVELNAETDFVARNTEFQEFASALANIALEVADLDALNGADFPGTGRIVSEELTQKIATIGENMSLRRMHKIEVSSGVVVPYMHNATADGLGRIGVLVGLQSEADADSLSGLGKQLAMHIAATSPASLSVDDLDAELVDREREVLIEQAKASGKPQEIAEKMVEGRMKKYYQEVVLLEQTSVIDGETRIADVVSKAGKDAGSDIALTGFVRFNLGEGIEREESDFASEVAAQLSFRKKIIKYYLLVILNICQIS
;
A
#
# COMPACT_ATOMS: atom_id res chain seq x y z
N MET A 1 11.49 44.43 1.75
CA MET A 1 10.07 44.75 1.96
C MET A 1 9.58 44.21 3.29
N SER A 2 8.61 44.85 3.98
CA SER A 2 8.06 44.29 5.20
C SER A 2 7.17 43.08 4.89
N VAL A 3 7.39 41.96 5.55
CA VAL A 3 6.54 40.75 5.41
C VAL A 3 5.14 41.05 5.97
N THR A 4 4.15 41.15 5.11
CA THR A 4 2.76 41.44 5.49
C THR A 4 1.95 40.16 5.65
N ALA A 5 0.88 40.21 6.46
CA ALA A 5 -0.04 39.07 6.62
C ALA A 5 -0.68 38.62 5.29
N ALA A 6 -0.89 39.55 4.37
CA ALA A 6 -1.42 39.27 3.02
C ALA A 6 -0.44 38.44 2.19
N LEU A 7 0.85 38.82 2.16
CA LEU A 7 1.90 38.04 1.47
C LEU A 7 2.05 36.65 2.05
N VAL A 8 1.99 36.50 3.38
CA VAL A 8 2.06 35.19 4.05
C VAL A 8 0.87 34.31 3.67
N LYS A 9 -0.34 34.90 3.60
CA LYS A 9 -1.55 34.19 3.17
C LYS A 9 -1.43 33.74 1.71
N GLU A 10 -0.99 34.62 0.82
CA GLU A 10 -0.81 34.33 -0.61
C GLU A 10 0.23 33.21 -0.82
N LEU A 11 1.39 33.30 -0.14
CA LEU A 11 2.41 32.25 -0.23
C LEU A 11 1.89 30.91 0.30
N ARG A 12 1.08 30.92 1.37
CA ARG A 12 0.47 29.71 1.90
C ARG A 12 -0.53 29.08 0.90
N GLU A 13 -1.34 29.90 0.24
CA GLU A 13 -2.29 29.42 -0.78
C GLU A 13 -1.57 28.82 -2.00
N LYS A 14 -0.42 29.39 -2.40
CA LYS A 14 0.39 28.90 -3.51
C LYS A 14 1.23 27.66 -3.17
N SER A 15 1.77 27.60 -1.97
CA SER A 15 2.76 26.56 -1.59
C SER A 15 2.17 25.41 -0.77
N GLY A 16 1.00 25.60 -0.14
CA GLY A 16 0.44 24.66 0.85
C GLY A 16 1.22 24.59 2.17
N ALA A 17 2.31 25.35 2.32
CA ALA A 17 3.18 25.30 3.50
C ALA A 17 2.54 25.93 4.74
N GLY A 18 3.03 25.57 5.93
CA GLY A 18 2.56 26.13 7.19
C GLY A 18 2.78 27.65 7.27
N MET A 19 1.87 28.37 7.96
CA MET A 19 1.93 29.86 8.08
C MET A 19 3.28 30.37 8.63
N MET A 20 3.86 29.68 9.59
CA MET A 20 5.15 30.08 10.17
C MET A 20 6.31 29.86 9.20
N ASP A 21 6.24 28.84 8.37
CA ASP A 21 7.22 28.56 7.35
C ASP A 21 7.14 29.56 6.21
N CYS A 22 5.94 29.92 5.78
CA CYS A 22 5.72 30.99 4.79
C CYS A 22 6.24 32.33 5.30
N LYS A 23 5.96 32.70 6.56
CA LYS A 23 6.48 33.92 7.17
C LYS A 23 8.01 33.93 7.21
N LYS A 24 8.63 32.80 7.57
CA LYS A 24 10.07 32.65 7.60
C LYS A 24 10.68 32.74 6.22
N ALA A 25 10.12 32.03 5.24
CA ALA A 25 10.58 32.06 3.84
C ALA A 25 10.58 33.49 3.29
N LEU A 26 9.47 34.23 3.44
CA LEU A 26 9.38 35.63 3.03
C LEU A 26 10.38 36.53 3.76
N GLY A 27 10.68 36.22 5.04
CA GLY A 27 11.70 36.96 5.78
C GLY A 27 13.11 36.74 5.25
N GLU A 28 13.45 35.50 4.90
CA GLU A 28 14.78 35.13 4.36
C GLU A 28 14.98 35.58 2.89
N THR A 29 13.89 35.89 2.18
CA THR A 29 13.90 36.29 0.78
C THR A 29 13.45 37.75 0.56
N ASP A 30 13.46 38.59 1.59
CA ASP A 30 13.09 40.00 1.53
C ASP A 30 11.71 40.29 0.94
N GLY A 31 10.77 39.32 1.08
CA GLY A 31 9.43 39.39 0.57
C GLY A 31 9.27 39.01 -0.90
N ASP A 32 10.30 38.49 -1.55
CA ASP A 32 10.22 37.94 -2.89
C ASP A 32 9.43 36.62 -2.87
N MET A 33 8.35 36.57 -3.64
CA MET A 33 7.43 35.43 -3.64
C MET A 33 8.02 34.17 -4.28
N ASP A 34 8.71 34.32 -5.41
CA ASP A 34 9.26 33.21 -6.16
C ASP A 34 10.48 32.62 -5.42
N ALA A 35 11.36 33.48 -4.90
CA ALA A 35 12.45 33.04 -4.06
C ALA A 35 11.97 32.37 -2.76
N ALA A 36 10.83 32.81 -2.19
CA ALA A 36 10.24 32.17 -1.02
C ALA A 36 9.66 30.78 -1.34
N ILE A 37 9.09 30.57 -2.51
CA ILE A 37 8.65 29.25 -2.98
C ILE A 37 9.86 28.31 -3.12
N ASP A 38 10.95 28.75 -3.75
CA ASP A 38 12.17 27.96 -3.89
C ASP A 38 12.82 27.63 -2.53
N TRP A 39 12.78 28.59 -1.61
CA TRP A 39 13.26 28.36 -0.23
C TRP A 39 12.43 27.29 0.49
N LEU A 40 11.09 27.36 0.36
CA LEU A 40 10.18 26.36 0.93
C LEU A 40 10.40 24.98 0.30
N ARG A 41 10.60 24.91 -1.01
CA ARG A 41 10.93 23.67 -1.74
C ARG A 41 12.23 23.03 -1.20
N THR A 42 13.29 23.82 -1.09
CA THR A 42 14.58 23.36 -0.53
C THR A 42 14.43 22.86 0.92
N LYS A 43 13.67 23.59 1.74
CA LYS A 43 13.36 23.18 3.11
C LYS A 43 12.52 21.89 3.15
N GLY A 44 11.56 21.73 2.25
CA GLY A 44 10.75 20.52 2.10
C GLY A 44 11.59 19.30 1.80
N LEU A 45 12.52 19.39 0.84
CA LEU A 45 13.49 18.33 0.52
C LEU A 45 14.32 17.93 1.73
N ALA A 46 14.87 18.91 2.48
CA ALA A 46 15.64 18.63 3.68
C ALA A 46 14.79 17.97 4.80
N THR A 47 13.51 18.33 4.90
CA THR A 47 12.59 17.73 5.87
C THR A 47 12.24 16.29 5.48
N ALA A 48 11.95 16.04 4.22
CA ALA A 48 11.67 14.71 3.70
C ALA A 48 12.90 13.79 3.88
N ALA A 49 14.10 14.26 3.55
CA ALA A 49 15.33 13.50 3.74
C ALA A 49 15.58 13.10 5.21
N LYS A 50 15.26 13.98 6.16
CA LYS A 50 15.39 13.67 7.60
C LYS A 50 14.39 12.61 8.09
N LYS A 51 13.27 12.47 7.39
CA LYS A 51 12.20 11.53 7.76
C LYS A 51 12.28 10.20 7.03
N SER A 52 13.03 10.13 5.93
CA SER A 52 13.08 8.96 5.04
C SER A 52 13.52 7.66 5.73
N SER A 53 14.22 7.73 6.87
CA SER A 53 14.62 6.57 7.66
C SER A 53 13.52 6.03 8.60
N ARG A 54 12.40 6.74 8.74
CA ARG A 54 11.31 6.29 9.61
C ARG A 54 10.44 5.28 8.88
N VAL A 55 10.06 4.22 9.58
CA VAL A 55 9.20 3.18 9.01
C VAL A 55 7.82 3.76 8.71
N ALA A 56 7.37 3.60 7.47
CA ALA A 56 6.04 3.98 6.98
C ALA A 56 5.31 2.71 6.54
N SER A 57 4.52 2.10 7.41
CA SER A 57 3.81 0.84 7.18
C SER A 57 2.29 0.98 7.27
N GLU A 58 1.80 2.15 7.71
CA GLU A 58 0.39 2.55 7.65
C GLU A 58 0.13 3.37 6.37
N GLY A 59 -1.05 3.95 6.21
CA GLY A 59 -1.43 4.72 5.03
C GLY A 59 -2.66 4.15 4.33
N LEU A 60 -2.68 4.14 2.99
CA LEU A 60 -3.81 3.69 2.18
C LEU A 60 -3.37 2.92 0.94
N VAL A 61 -4.19 1.93 0.57
CA VAL A 61 -4.28 1.41 -0.78
C VAL A 61 -5.38 2.21 -1.49
N ALA A 62 -5.09 2.70 -2.70
CA ALA A 62 -6.02 3.44 -3.54
C ALA A 62 -6.23 2.72 -4.87
N ILE A 63 -7.48 2.68 -5.34
CA ILE A 63 -7.88 2.07 -6.61
C ILE A 63 -8.59 3.10 -7.48
N ALA A 64 -8.27 3.10 -8.77
CA ALA A 64 -9.04 3.76 -9.81
C ALA A 64 -9.34 2.78 -10.95
N VAL A 65 -10.53 2.90 -11.55
CA VAL A 65 -10.96 2.06 -12.68
C VAL A 65 -11.64 2.92 -13.73
N SER A 66 -11.37 2.63 -14.99
CA SER A 66 -12.01 3.25 -16.15
C SER A 66 -12.26 2.19 -17.22
N GLY A 67 -13.48 1.62 -17.23
CA GLY A 67 -13.89 0.60 -18.20
C GLY A 67 -13.00 -0.65 -18.16
N THR A 68 -12.16 -0.81 -19.19
CA THR A 68 -11.26 -1.95 -19.35
C THR A 68 -9.91 -1.81 -18.65
N LYS A 69 -9.68 -0.70 -17.93
CA LYS A 69 -8.43 -0.42 -17.20
C LYS A 69 -8.70 -0.27 -15.72
N GLY A 70 -7.76 -0.74 -14.91
CA GLY A 70 -7.75 -0.51 -13.47
C GLY A 70 -6.33 -0.36 -12.95
N ALA A 71 -6.14 0.54 -11.99
CA ALA A 71 -4.87 0.74 -11.32
C ALA A 71 -5.05 0.70 -9.80
N VAL A 72 -4.07 0.15 -9.12
CA VAL A 72 -3.98 0.14 -7.66
C VAL A 72 -2.62 0.67 -7.25
N VAL A 73 -2.60 1.53 -6.24
CA VAL A 73 -1.38 2.09 -5.65
C VAL A 73 -1.37 1.88 -4.14
N GLU A 74 -0.19 1.73 -3.55
CA GLU A 74 0.01 1.74 -2.11
C GLU A 74 0.82 2.97 -1.73
N LEU A 75 0.19 3.86 -0.96
CA LEU A 75 0.78 5.05 -0.39
C LEU A 75 0.91 4.87 1.11
N ASN A 76 2.14 4.70 1.59
CA ASN A 76 2.43 4.48 3.00
C ASN A 76 2.70 5.79 3.75
N ALA A 77 2.41 5.78 5.05
CA ALA A 77 2.69 6.82 6.03
C ALA A 77 3.14 6.20 7.36
N GLU A 78 3.63 7.00 8.31
CA GLU A 78 4.09 6.51 9.62
C GLU A 78 2.92 6.03 10.48
N THR A 79 1.77 6.74 10.47
CA THR A 79 0.63 6.47 11.36
C THR A 79 -0.69 6.29 10.60
N ASP A 80 -1.64 5.63 11.24
CA ASP A 80 -3.00 5.45 10.73
C ASP A 80 -3.85 6.73 10.80
N PHE A 81 -3.43 7.73 11.59
CA PHE A 81 -4.10 9.03 11.65
C PHE A 81 -4.04 9.75 10.31
N VAL A 82 -2.92 9.66 9.60
CA VAL A 82 -2.75 10.27 8.28
C VAL A 82 -3.71 9.67 7.25
N ALA A 83 -4.04 8.40 7.33
CA ALA A 83 -5.02 7.74 6.46
C ALA A 83 -6.43 8.37 6.54
N ARG A 84 -6.75 9.10 7.61
CA ARG A 84 -8.02 9.81 7.80
C ARG A 84 -7.94 11.29 7.39
N ASN A 85 -6.75 11.79 7.06
CA ASN A 85 -6.56 13.16 6.61
C ASN A 85 -7.07 13.31 5.17
N THR A 86 -7.97 14.27 4.94
CA THR A 86 -8.58 14.53 3.63
C THR A 86 -7.53 14.81 2.55
N GLU A 87 -6.51 15.62 2.87
CA GLU A 87 -5.43 15.95 1.93
C GLU A 87 -4.62 14.72 1.51
N PHE A 88 -4.40 13.76 2.42
CA PHE A 88 -3.74 12.50 2.12
C PHE A 88 -4.63 11.59 1.26
N GLN A 89 -5.93 11.53 1.56
CA GLN A 89 -6.90 10.74 0.77
C GLN A 89 -7.03 11.28 -0.65
N GLU A 90 -7.13 12.60 -0.83
CA GLU A 90 -7.17 13.25 -2.14
C GLU A 90 -5.89 12.98 -2.93
N PHE A 91 -4.73 13.02 -2.27
CA PHE A 91 -3.45 12.69 -2.88
C PHE A 91 -3.41 11.23 -3.33
N ALA A 92 -3.80 10.27 -2.47
CA ALA A 92 -3.86 8.86 -2.80
C ALA A 92 -4.81 8.56 -3.98
N SER A 93 -5.99 9.19 -4.00
CA SER A 93 -6.96 9.07 -5.10
C SER A 93 -6.41 9.64 -6.41
N ALA A 94 -5.73 10.79 -6.36
CA ALA A 94 -5.09 11.38 -7.54
C ALA A 94 -3.99 10.46 -8.10
N LEU A 95 -3.17 9.86 -7.23
CA LEU A 95 -2.15 8.90 -7.64
C LEU A 95 -2.74 7.67 -8.35
N ALA A 96 -3.84 7.12 -7.84
CA ALA A 96 -4.52 5.98 -8.48
C ALA A 96 -5.08 6.36 -9.86
N ASN A 97 -5.61 7.57 -10.03
CA ASN A 97 -6.08 8.05 -11.33
C ASN A 97 -4.93 8.27 -12.32
N ILE A 98 -3.80 8.84 -11.90
CA ILE A 98 -2.62 9.01 -12.76
C ILE A 98 -2.07 7.63 -13.14
N ALA A 99 -2.09 6.66 -12.23
CA ALA A 99 -1.61 5.30 -12.46
C ALA A 99 -2.36 4.55 -13.57
N LEU A 100 -3.60 4.94 -13.90
CA LEU A 100 -4.34 4.39 -15.06
C LEU A 100 -3.63 4.65 -16.40
N GLU A 101 -2.91 5.77 -16.51
CA GLU A 101 -2.37 6.27 -17.78
C GLU A 101 -0.85 6.03 -17.92
N VAL A 102 -0.19 5.51 -16.90
CA VAL A 102 1.26 5.25 -16.91
C VAL A 102 1.56 3.74 -16.87
N ALA A 103 2.80 3.37 -17.19
CA ALA A 103 3.18 1.96 -17.32
C ALA A 103 3.58 1.33 -15.98
N ASP A 104 4.31 2.06 -15.13
CA ASP A 104 4.95 1.55 -13.94
C ASP A 104 5.14 2.64 -12.86
N LEU A 105 5.75 2.26 -11.75
CA LEU A 105 5.99 3.14 -10.62
C LEU A 105 6.94 4.29 -10.94
N ASP A 106 7.95 4.05 -11.77
CA ASP A 106 8.91 5.09 -12.16
C ASP A 106 8.23 6.13 -13.04
N ALA A 107 7.43 5.69 -14.01
CA ALA A 107 6.61 6.57 -14.83
C ALA A 107 5.59 7.36 -13.98
N LEU A 108 4.99 6.73 -12.96
CA LEU A 108 4.08 7.39 -12.03
C LEU A 108 4.80 8.49 -11.23
N ASN A 109 5.98 8.21 -10.69
CA ASN A 109 6.77 9.20 -9.95
C ASN A 109 7.18 10.41 -10.79
N GLY A 110 7.41 10.19 -12.10
CA GLY A 110 7.78 11.25 -13.05
C GLY A 110 6.60 11.95 -13.73
N ALA A 111 5.37 11.49 -13.52
CA ALA A 111 4.18 12.06 -14.13
C ALA A 111 3.81 13.43 -13.53
N ASP A 112 3.20 14.30 -14.32
CA ASP A 112 2.70 15.59 -13.86
C ASP A 112 1.55 15.38 -12.86
N PHE A 113 1.65 16.05 -11.70
CA PHE A 113 0.57 16.04 -10.72
C PHE A 113 -0.41 17.17 -11.01
N PRO A 114 -1.71 16.88 -11.17
CA PRO A 114 -2.70 17.86 -11.60
C PRO A 114 -2.78 19.09 -10.68
N GLY A 115 -2.83 20.28 -11.28
CA GLY A 115 -3.10 21.52 -10.59
C GLY A 115 -1.94 22.13 -9.79
N THR A 116 -0.76 21.50 -9.76
CA THR A 116 0.37 21.98 -8.93
C THR A 116 1.59 22.43 -9.72
N GLY A 117 1.70 22.05 -11.00
CA GLY A 117 2.89 22.29 -11.82
C GLY A 117 4.12 21.49 -11.37
N ARG A 118 3.95 20.50 -10.52
CA ARG A 118 4.98 19.57 -10.01
C ARG A 118 4.75 18.16 -10.54
N ILE A 119 5.80 17.35 -10.60
CA ILE A 119 5.68 15.91 -10.80
C ILE A 119 5.28 15.22 -9.49
N VAL A 120 4.78 13.98 -9.57
CA VAL A 120 4.31 13.20 -8.42
C VAL A 120 5.35 13.10 -7.30
N SER A 121 6.62 12.81 -7.62
CA SER A 121 7.68 12.71 -6.61
C SER A 121 7.98 14.03 -5.88
N GLU A 122 7.83 15.16 -6.56
CA GLU A 122 7.95 16.49 -5.94
C GLU A 122 6.73 16.81 -5.06
N GLU A 123 5.53 16.45 -5.53
CA GLU A 123 4.31 16.63 -4.73
C GLU A 123 4.32 15.74 -3.48
N LEU A 124 4.79 14.49 -3.58
CA LEU A 124 5.00 13.62 -2.43
C LEU A 124 5.95 14.26 -1.39
N THR A 125 7.06 14.82 -1.86
CA THR A 125 8.01 15.55 -1.00
C THR A 125 7.33 16.73 -0.31
N GLN A 126 6.49 17.46 -1.02
CA GLN A 126 5.71 18.57 -0.44
C GLN A 126 4.71 18.07 0.61
N LYS A 127 4.03 16.94 0.37
CA LYS A 127 3.12 16.32 1.34
C LYS A 127 3.85 15.87 2.61
N ILE A 128 5.05 15.29 2.49
CA ILE A 128 5.90 14.95 3.64
C ILE A 128 6.23 16.20 4.48
N ALA A 129 6.50 17.31 3.82
CA ALA A 129 6.81 18.57 4.51
C ALA A 129 5.58 19.19 5.21
N THR A 130 4.40 19.14 4.59
CA THR A 130 3.17 19.77 5.09
C THR A 130 2.45 18.92 6.13
N ILE A 131 2.28 17.63 5.88
CA ILE A 131 1.63 16.68 6.81
C ILE A 131 2.54 16.34 7.98
N GLY A 132 3.85 16.28 7.74
CA GLY A 132 4.83 16.15 8.81
C GLY A 132 5.20 14.70 9.14
N GLU A 133 4.82 13.72 8.31
CA GLU A 133 5.22 12.31 8.43
C GLU A 133 6.05 11.85 7.24
N ASN A 134 6.84 10.77 7.41
CA ASN A 134 7.43 10.07 6.28
C ASN A 134 6.32 9.42 5.44
N MET A 135 6.44 9.51 4.13
CA MET A 135 5.51 8.91 3.18
C MET A 135 6.27 8.26 2.05
N SER A 136 5.72 7.17 1.51
CA SER A 136 6.29 6.45 0.39
C SER A 136 5.20 5.98 -0.56
N LEU A 137 5.31 6.35 -1.83
CA LEU A 137 4.59 5.71 -2.92
C LEU A 137 5.34 4.41 -3.22
N ARG A 138 4.89 3.31 -2.60
CA ARG A 138 5.66 2.07 -2.48
C ARG A 138 5.56 1.19 -3.71
N ARG A 139 4.37 0.99 -4.21
CA ARG A 139 4.09 0.10 -5.34
C ARG A 139 2.83 0.51 -6.08
N MET A 140 2.77 0.16 -7.34
CA MET A 140 1.58 0.23 -8.17
C MET A 140 1.44 -1.02 -9.01
N HIS A 141 0.22 -1.29 -9.45
CA HIS A 141 -0.06 -2.28 -10.48
C HIS A 141 -1.23 -1.85 -11.33
N LYS A 142 -1.18 -2.18 -12.61
CA LYS A 142 -2.24 -1.89 -13.58
C LYS A 142 -2.72 -3.19 -14.22
N ILE A 143 -4.03 -3.33 -14.37
CA ILE A 143 -4.67 -4.38 -15.16
C ILE A 143 -5.41 -3.71 -16.32
N GLU A 144 -5.25 -4.26 -17.50
CA GLU A 144 -5.97 -3.84 -18.71
C GLU A 144 -6.45 -5.07 -19.48
N VAL A 145 -7.70 -5.04 -19.94
CA VAL A 145 -8.29 -6.08 -20.79
C VAL A 145 -8.67 -5.47 -22.12
N SER A 146 -8.60 -6.27 -23.20
CA SER A 146 -8.93 -5.79 -24.56
C SER A 146 -10.42 -5.59 -24.77
N SER A 147 -11.25 -6.42 -24.14
CA SER A 147 -12.72 -6.33 -24.07
C SER A 147 -13.20 -6.81 -22.71
N GLY A 148 -14.35 -6.36 -22.24
CA GLY A 148 -14.90 -6.73 -20.94
C GLY A 148 -14.69 -5.66 -19.88
N VAL A 149 -14.31 -6.02 -18.64
CA VAL A 149 -14.24 -5.11 -17.51
C VAL A 149 -13.06 -5.40 -16.58
N VAL A 150 -12.55 -4.35 -15.93
CA VAL A 150 -11.72 -4.48 -14.72
C VAL A 150 -12.58 -4.10 -13.52
N VAL A 151 -12.72 -5.04 -12.57
CA VAL A 151 -13.60 -4.88 -11.41
C VAL A 151 -12.80 -4.61 -10.15
N PRO A 152 -13.04 -3.47 -9.47
CA PRO A 152 -12.40 -3.13 -8.22
C PRO A 152 -13.15 -3.71 -7.03
N TYR A 153 -12.41 -4.01 -5.96
CA TYR A 153 -12.96 -4.26 -4.65
C TYR A 153 -12.05 -3.68 -3.56
N MET A 154 -12.63 -2.91 -2.66
CA MET A 154 -11.93 -2.36 -1.50
C MET A 154 -12.48 -2.99 -0.23
N HIS A 155 -11.64 -3.74 0.49
CA HIS A 155 -11.99 -4.29 1.79
C HIS A 155 -11.50 -3.37 2.90
N ASN A 156 -12.32 -3.16 3.94
CA ASN A 156 -12.09 -2.18 4.99
C ASN A 156 -11.88 -0.78 4.40
N ALA A 157 -12.83 -0.35 3.55
CA ALA A 157 -12.81 0.96 2.92
C ALA A 157 -12.84 2.09 3.95
N THR A 158 -11.95 3.06 3.78
CA THR A 158 -11.93 4.31 4.54
C THR A 158 -12.75 5.40 3.83
N ALA A 159 -12.68 5.39 2.50
CA ALA A 159 -13.46 6.23 1.60
C ALA A 159 -13.65 5.47 0.27
N ASP A 160 -14.34 6.08 -0.70
CA ASP A 160 -14.53 5.47 -2.02
C ASP A 160 -13.18 5.25 -2.70
N GLY A 161 -12.93 4.02 -3.15
CA GLY A 161 -11.66 3.59 -3.75
C GLY A 161 -10.44 3.58 -2.82
N LEU A 162 -10.60 3.87 -1.52
CA LEU A 162 -9.53 3.95 -0.54
C LEU A 162 -9.73 3.00 0.63
N GLY A 163 -8.71 2.28 1.04
CA GLY A 163 -8.80 1.36 2.18
C GLY A 163 -7.51 0.63 2.50
N ARG A 164 -7.64 -0.55 3.12
CA ARG A 164 -6.48 -1.34 3.56
C ARG A 164 -6.14 -2.50 2.61
N ILE A 165 -7.14 -3.13 1.99
CA ILE A 165 -6.93 -4.21 1.03
C ILE A 165 -7.65 -3.83 -0.24
N GLY A 166 -6.89 -3.63 -1.30
CA GLY A 166 -7.39 -3.34 -2.64
C GLY A 166 -7.20 -4.52 -3.57
N VAL A 167 -8.25 -4.87 -4.31
CA VAL A 167 -8.23 -5.95 -5.30
C VAL A 167 -8.74 -5.42 -6.63
N LEU A 168 -8.06 -5.78 -7.71
CA LEU A 168 -8.53 -5.63 -9.08
C LEU A 168 -8.65 -7.01 -9.73
N VAL A 169 -9.70 -7.21 -10.50
CA VAL A 169 -9.92 -8.44 -11.26
C VAL A 169 -10.18 -8.09 -12.72
N GLY A 170 -9.40 -8.62 -13.65
CA GLY A 170 -9.57 -8.47 -15.09
C GLY A 170 -10.42 -9.60 -15.66
N LEU A 171 -11.57 -9.27 -16.24
CA LEU A 171 -12.46 -10.21 -16.93
C LEU A 171 -12.56 -9.82 -18.39
N GLN A 172 -12.06 -10.68 -19.27
CA GLN A 172 -12.17 -10.50 -20.71
C GLN A 172 -13.34 -11.30 -21.26
N SER A 173 -14.27 -10.63 -21.89
CA SER A 173 -15.48 -11.21 -22.50
C SER A 173 -16.18 -10.20 -23.39
N GLU A 174 -17.04 -10.72 -24.28
CA GLU A 174 -18.04 -9.94 -25.02
C GLU A 174 -19.41 -9.91 -24.31
N ALA A 175 -19.51 -10.49 -23.11
CA ALA A 175 -20.72 -10.44 -22.30
C ALA A 175 -20.99 -9.03 -21.79
N ASP A 176 -22.22 -8.81 -21.34
CA ASP A 176 -22.66 -7.53 -20.80
C ASP A 176 -21.89 -7.14 -19.52
N ALA A 177 -21.55 -5.84 -19.39
CA ALA A 177 -20.69 -5.32 -18.34
C ALA A 177 -21.27 -5.50 -16.92
N ASP A 178 -22.59 -5.50 -16.75
CA ASP A 178 -23.24 -5.66 -15.45
C ASP A 178 -23.07 -7.10 -14.93
N SER A 179 -23.26 -8.08 -15.83
CA SER A 179 -23.03 -9.50 -15.52
C SER A 179 -21.56 -9.77 -15.14
N LEU A 180 -20.63 -9.21 -15.90
CA LEU A 180 -19.20 -9.32 -15.63
C LEU A 180 -18.82 -8.63 -14.30
N SER A 181 -19.41 -7.48 -14.00
CA SER A 181 -19.16 -6.76 -12.76
C SER A 181 -19.63 -7.54 -11.53
N GLY A 182 -20.76 -8.23 -11.62
CA GLY A 182 -21.27 -9.12 -10.58
C GLY A 182 -20.30 -10.26 -10.25
N LEU A 183 -19.85 -10.99 -11.29
CA LEU A 183 -18.85 -12.05 -11.17
C LEU A 183 -17.51 -11.51 -10.61
N GLY A 184 -17.02 -10.42 -11.20
CA GLY A 184 -15.74 -9.83 -10.81
C GLY A 184 -15.74 -9.41 -9.35
N LYS A 185 -16.84 -8.86 -8.83
CA LYS A 185 -16.97 -8.52 -7.42
C LYS A 185 -16.92 -9.74 -6.50
N GLN A 186 -17.57 -10.84 -6.89
CA GLN A 186 -17.51 -12.10 -6.14
C GLN A 186 -16.07 -12.65 -6.11
N LEU A 187 -15.38 -12.68 -7.25
CA LEU A 187 -13.99 -13.10 -7.34
C LEU A 187 -13.06 -12.19 -6.54
N ALA A 188 -13.26 -10.87 -6.60
CA ALA A 188 -12.43 -9.92 -5.85
C ALA A 188 -12.61 -10.05 -4.34
N MET A 189 -13.82 -10.32 -3.85
CA MET A 189 -14.08 -10.62 -2.43
C MET A 189 -13.39 -11.93 -2.00
N HIS A 190 -13.45 -12.96 -2.84
CA HIS A 190 -12.74 -14.22 -2.60
C HIS A 190 -11.23 -13.98 -2.51
N ILE A 191 -10.64 -13.27 -3.49
CA ILE A 191 -9.20 -12.95 -3.53
C ILE A 191 -8.77 -12.14 -2.29
N ALA A 192 -9.58 -11.18 -1.87
CA ALA A 192 -9.30 -10.41 -0.65
C ALA A 192 -9.19 -11.30 0.58
N ALA A 193 -10.04 -12.32 0.68
CA ALA A 193 -10.11 -13.23 1.82
C ALA A 193 -9.03 -14.32 1.79
N THR A 194 -8.72 -14.90 0.62
CA THR A 194 -7.87 -16.10 0.49
C THR A 194 -6.43 -15.79 0.12
N SER A 195 -6.13 -14.57 -0.37
CA SER A 195 -4.79 -14.15 -0.78
C SER A 195 -4.08 -15.15 -1.70
N PRO A 196 -4.65 -15.54 -2.85
CA PRO A 196 -3.99 -16.49 -3.73
C PRO A 196 -2.67 -15.93 -4.25
N ALA A 197 -1.68 -16.82 -4.43
CA ALA A 197 -0.35 -16.45 -4.90
C ALA A 197 -0.29 -16.32 -6.44
N SER A 198 -1.13 -17.08 -7.16
CA SER A 198 -1.18 -17.04 -8.64
C SER A 198 -2.59 -17.29 -9.15
N LEU A 199 -2.80 -16.97 -10.44
CA LEU A 199 -4.04 -17.25 -11.14
C LEU A 199 -4.18 -18.75 -11.44
N SER A 200 -3.17 -19.33 -12.07
CA SER A 200 -3.09 -20.75 -12.45
C SER A 200 -1.87 -21.42 -11.85
N VAL A 201 -1.79 -22.75 -11.97
CA VAL A 201 -0.62 -23.52 -11.53
C VAL A 201 0.63 -23.16 -12.34
N ASP A 202 0.45 -22.83 -13.61
CA ASP A 202 1.55 -22.48 -14.52
C ASP A 202 2.15 -21.09 -14.20
N ASP A 203 1.41 -20.24 -13.49
CA ASP A 203 1.85 -18.90 -13.06
C ASP A 203 2.58 -18.93 -11.70
N LEU A 204 2.61 -20.07 -11.02
CA LEU A 204 3.33 -20.18 -9.73
C LEU A 204 4.83 -20.09 -9.96
N ASP A 205 5.51 -19.43 -9.03
CA ASP A 205 6.96 -19.43 -8.95
C ASP A 205 7.49 -20.88 -8.78
N ALA A 206 8.26 -21.33 -9.76
CA ALA A 206 8.81 -22.69 -9.80
C ALA A 206 9.68 -23.00 -8.55
N GLU A 207 10.43 -22.02 -8.04
CA GLU A 207 11.26 -22.20 -6.84
C GLU A 207 10.40 -22.45 -5.59
N LEU A 208 9.25 -21.80 -5.49
CA LEU A 208 8.30 -22.03 -4.39
C LEU A 208 7.68 -23.43 -4.48
N VAL A 209 7.28 -23.84 -5.69
CA VAL A 209 6.72 -25.18 -5.94
C VAL A 209 7.74 -26.28 -5.62
N ASP A 210 8.98 -26.13 -6.08
CA ASP A 210 10.05 -27.11 -5.84
C ASP A 210 10.39 -27.18 -4.35
N ARG A 211 10.50 -26.07 -3.66
CA ARG A 211 10.73 -26.04 -2.21
C ARG A 211 9.62 -26.76 -1.44
N GLU A 212 8.36 -26.49 -1.75
CA GLU A 212 7.24 -27.17 -1.09
C GLU A 212 7.27 -28.68 -1.38
N ARG A 213 7.54 -29.07 -2.62
CA ARG A 213 7.67 -30.47 -3.02
C ARG A 213 8.78 -31.17 -2.26
N GLU A 214 9.96 -30.56 -2.11
CA GLU A 214 11.08 -31.12 -1.34
C GLU A 214 10.71 -31.33 0.13
N VAL A 215 10.06 -30.36 0.77
CA VAL A 215 9.57 -30.50 2.15
C VAL A 215 8.59 -31.66 2.27
N LEU A 216 7.66 -31.81 1.33
CA LEU A 216 6.69 -32.91 1.33
C LEU A 216 7.34 -34.27 1.10
N ILE A 217 8.38 -34.34 0.26
CA ILE A 217 9.17 -35.57 0.04
C ILE A 217 9.89 -36.00 1.34
N GLU A 218 10.55 -35.07 2.03
CA GLU A 218 11.24 -35.35 3.29
C GLU A 218 10.25 -35.80 4.38
N GLN A 219 9.08 -35.19 4.48
CA GLN A 219 8.02 -35.63 5.38
C GLN A 219 7.50 -37.03 5.03
N ALA A 220 7.36 -37.33 3.74
CA ALA A 220 6.92 -38.65 3.28
C ALA A 220 7.96 -39.74 3.60
N LYS A 221 9.25 -39.47 3.39
CA LYS A 221 10.36 -40.36 3.77
C LYS A 221 10.38 -40.63 5.28
N ALA A 222 10.25 -39.58 6.09
CA ALA A 222 10.22 -39.70 7.55
C ALA A 222 9.04 -40.53 8.07
N SER A 223 7.95 -40.68 7.28
CA SER A 223 6.79 -41.51 7.65
C SER A 223 7.05 -43.03 7.65
N GLY A 224 8.19 -43.49 7.14
CA GLY A 224 8.56 -44.91 7.07
C GLY A 224 7.69 -45.77 6.13
N LYS A 225 6.89 -45.13 5.26
CA LYS A 225 6.01 -45.83 4.31
C LYS A 225 6.77 -46.28 3.07
N PRO A 226 6.29 -47.34 2.38
CA PRO A 226 6.85 -47.75 1.09
C PRO A 226 6.88 -46.60 0.09
N GLN A 227 7.90 -46.58 -0.79
CA GLN A 227 8.16 -45.48 -1.73
C GLN A 227 6.93 -45.13 -2.57
N GLU A 228 6.22 -46.13 -3.13
CA GLU A 228 5.02 -45.89 -3.93
C GLU A 228 3.89 -45.16 -3.16
N ILE A 229 3.75 -45.48 -1.85
CA ILE A 229 2.77 -44.77 -0.99
C ILE A 229 3.26 -43.39 -0.67
N ALA A 230 4.55 -43.17 -0.44
CA ALA A 230 5.14 -41.88 -0.19
C ALA A 230 4.97 -40.94 -1.40
N GLU A 231 5.18 -41.42 -2.63
CA GLU A 231 4.98 -40.67 -3.86
C GLU A 231 3.52 -40.22 -4.01
N LYS A 232 2.55 -41.11 -3.83
CA LYS A 232 1.10 -40.75 -3.85
C LYS A 232 0.72 -39.77 -2.77
N MET A 233 1.37 -39.83 -1.60
CA MET A 233 1.17 -38.85 -0.53
C MET A 233 1.67 -37.46 -0.94
N VAL A 234 2.83 -37.36 -1.58
CA VAL A 234 3.38 -36.10 -2.08
C VAL A 234 2.46 -35.52 -3.14
N GLU A 235 2.02 -36.30 -4.13
CA GLU A 235 1.06 -35.84 -5.16
C GLU A 235 -0.25 -35.32 -4.53
N GLY A 236 -0.82 -36.08 -3.59
CA GLY A 236 -2.05 -35.66 -2.92
C GLY A 236 -1.90 -34.36 -2.09
N ARG A 237 -0.73 -34.16 -1.46
CA ARG A 237 -0.42 -32.94 -0.72
C ARG A 237 -0.12 -31.77 -1.63
N MET A 238 0.61 -31.97 -2.74
CA MET A 238 0.82 -30.95 -3.77
C MET A 238 -0.52 -30.45 -4.35
N LYS A 239 -1.46 -31.36 -4.60
CA LYS A 239 -2.81 -30.97 -5.03
C LYS A 239 -3.50 -30.08 -4.00
N LYS A 240 -3.38 -30.38 -2.71
CA LYS A 240 -3.92 -29.53 -1.64
C LYS A 240 -3.23 -28.17 -1.60
N TYR A 241 -1.90 -28.14 -1.73
CA TYR A 241 -1.13 -26.90 -1.81
C TYR A 241 -1.65 -26.01 -2.95
N TYR A 242 -1.84 -26.57 -4.15
CA TYR A 242 -2.43 -25.80 -5.27
C TYR A 242 -3.84 -25.28 -4.94
N GLN A 243 -4.67 -26.07 -4.28
CA GLN A 243 -6.00 -25.63 -3.84
C GLN A 243 -5.97 -24.51 -2.78
N GLU A 244 -4.86 -24.35 -2.08
CA GLU A 244 -4.67 -23.29 -1.09
C GLU A 244 -4.14 -22.00 -1.72
N VAL A 245 -3.21 -22.09 -2.71
CA VAL A 245 -2.47 -20.93 -3.20
C VAL A 245 -2.82 -20.49 -4.63
N VAL A 246 -3.49 -21.33 -5.44
CA VAL A 246 -3.83 -21.04 -6.84
C VAL A 246 -5.30 -20.68 -6.96
N LEU A 247 -5.60 -19.47 -7.43
CA LEU A 247 -6.96 -18.94 -7.50
C LEU A 247 -7.94 -19.88 -8.19
N LEU A 248 -7.61 -20.35 -9.40
CA LEU A 248 -8.50 -21.24 -10.18
C LEU A 248 -8.73 -22.61 -9.54
N GLU A 249 -7.83 -23.05 -8.67
CA GLU A 249 -7.96 -24.33 -7.93
C GLU A 249 -8.66 -24.17 -6.57
N GLN A 250 -8.75 -22.93 -6.05
CA GLN A 250 -9.40 -22.65 -4.77
C GLN A 250 -10.90 -22.92 -4.83
N THR A 251 -11.46 -23.33 -3.69
CA THR A 251 -12.90 -23.43 -3.48
C THR A 251 -13.46 -22.04 -3.15
N SER A 252 -14.54 -21.64 -3.80
CA SER A 252 -15.22 -20.36 -3.58
C SER A 252 -15.64 -20.19 -2.13
N VAL A 253 -15.27 -19.07 -1.51
CA VAL A 253 -15.70 -18.72 -0.13
C VAL A 253 -17.18 -18.40 -0.03
N ILE A 254 -17.88 -18.25 -1.15
CA ILE A 254 -19.30 -17.86 -1.18
C ILE A 254 -20.20 -19.07 -0.93
N ASP A 255 -19.93 -20.18 -1.62
CA ASP A 255 -20.71 -21.41 -1.47
C ASP A 255 -19.98 -22.52 -0.71
N GLY A 256 -18.64 -22.41 -0.56
CA GLY A 256 -17.81 -23.36 0.14
C GLY A 256 -17.60 -24.70 -0.55
N GLU A 257 -18.05 -24.84 -1.81
CA GLU A 257 -18.07 -26.12 -2.54
C GLU A 257 -17.51 -26.03 -3.96
N THR A 258 -17.83 -24.97 -4.70
CA THR A 258 -17.52 -24.84 -6.14
C THR A 258 -16.11 -24.29 -6.34
N ARG A 259 -15.31 -24.89 -7.23
CA ARG A 259 -13.99 -24.32 -7.58
C ARG A 259 -14.17 -23.01 -8.36
N ILE A 260 -13.25 -22.09 -8.19
CA ILE A 260 -13.26 -20.79 -8.89
C ILE A 260 -13.27 -20.98 -10.42
N ALA A 261 -12.51 -21.95 -10.95
CA ALA A 261 -12.55 -22.27 -12.39
C ALA A 261 -13.96 -22.64 -12.85
N ASP A 262 -14.70 -23.42 -12.06
CA ASP A 262 -16.07 -23.83 -12.39
C ASP A 262 -17.08 -22.68 -12.23
N VAL A 263 -16.85 -21.77 -11.25
CA VAL A 263 -17.64 -20.52 -11.09
C VAL A 263 -17.54 -19.67 -12.35
N VAL A 264 -16.31 -19.43 -12.86
CA VAL A 264 -16.07 -18.63 -14.07
C VAL A 264 -16.69 -19.31 -15.30
N SER A 265 -16.48 -20.64 -15.46
CA SER A 265 -17.05 -21.40 -16.58
C SER A 265 -18.58 -21.38 -16.58
N LYS A 266 -19.21 -21.51 -15.42
CA LYS A 266 -20.67 -21.44 -15.28
C LYS A 266 -21.18 -20.05 -15.64
N ALA A 267 -20.54 -19.00 -15.14
CA ALA A 267 -20.93 -17.63 -15.46
C ALA A 267 -20.84 -17.33 -16.96
N GLY A 268 -19.84 -17.86 -17.67
CA GLY A 268 -19.73 -17.75 -19.13
C GLY A 268 -20.92 -18.43 -19.85
N LYS A 269 -21.28 -19.62 -19.40
CA LYS A 269 -22.46 -20.32 -19.96
C LYS A 269 -23.77 -19.55 -19.72
N ASP A 270 -23.92 -19.01 -18.51
CA ASP A 270 -25.13 -18.25 -18.13
C ASP A 270 -25.21 -16.92 -18.91
N ALA A 271 -24.08 -16.30 -19.21
CA ALA A 271 -23.97 -15.08 -20.00
C ALA A 271 -24.03 -15.33 -21.54
N GLY A 272 -23.94 -16.60 -21.97
CA GLY A 272 -23.89 -16.94 -23.39
C GLY A 272 -22.62 -16.49 -24.12
N SER A 273 -21.57 -16.22 -23.41
CA SER A 273 -20.28 -15.77 -23.92
C SER A 273 -19.14 -16.30 -23.05
N ASP A 274 -18.02 -16.65 -23.68
CA ASP A 274 -16.85 -17.07 -22.92
C ASP A 274 -16.32 -15.92 -22.02
N ILE A 275 -16.00 -16.26 -20.79
CA ILE A 275 -15.39 -15.33 -19.82
C ILE A 275 -14.01 -15.86 -19.47
N ALA A 276 -12.98 -15.06 -19.75
CA ALA A 276 -11.62 -15.33 -19.34
C ALA A 276 -11.25 -14.44 -18.15
N LEU A 277 -10.87 -15.04 -17.04
CA LEU A 277 -10.20 -14.36 -15.94
C LEU A 277 -8.73 -14.18 -16.34
N THR A 278 -8.37 -12.95 -16.75
CA THR A 278 -7.05 -12.65 -17.32
C THR A 278 -5.98 -12.36 -16.30
N GLY A 279 -6.39 -11.95 -15.12
CA GLY A 279 -5.46 -11.63 -14.03
C GLY A 279 -6.17 -10.99 -12.84
N PHE A 280 -5.45 -10.92 -11.76
CA PHE A 280 -5.85 -10.17 -10.58
C PHE A 280 -4.64 -9.53 -9.92
N VAL A 281 -4.88 -8.52 -9.11
CA VAL A 281 -3.89 -7.98 -8.18
C VAL A 281 -4.56 -7.75 -6.83
N ARG A 282 -3.83 -8.04 -5.77
CA ARG A 282 -4.23 -7.77 -4.39
C ARG A 282 -3.12 -7.03 -3.67
N PHE A 283 -3.40 -5.82 -3.22
CA PHE A 283 -2.52 -5.10 -2.30
C PHE A 283 -3.12 -5.12 -0.91
N ASN A 284 -2.32 -5.55 0.06
CA ASN A 284 -2.61 -5.38 1.47
C ASN A 284 -1.63 -4.35 2.03
N LEU A 285 -2.15 -3.31 2.63
CA LEU A 285 -1.38 -2.19 3.17
C LEU A 285 -0.30 -2.68 4.13
N GLY A 286 0.94 -2.25 3.89
CA GLY A 286 2.08 -2.58 4.73
C GLY A 286 2.57 -4.02 4.63
N GLU A 287 2.05 -4.83 3.71
CA GLU A 287 2.45 -6.22 3.53
C GLU A 287 3.95 -6.33 3.19
N GLY A 288 4.69 -7.18 3.95
CA GLY A 288 6.13 -7.36 3.80
C GLY A 288 7.00 -6.20 4.33
N ILE A 289 6.43 -5.20 4.99
CA ILE A 289 7.21 -4.20 5.73
C ILE A 289 7.47 -4.74 7.13
N GLU A 290 8.75 -4.91 7.48
CA GLU A 290 9.13 -5.25 8.85
C GLU A 290 8.74 -4.08 9.77
N ARG A 291 7.85 -4.35 10.70
CA ARG A 291 7.54 -3.44 11.79
C ARG A 291 8.50 -3.80 12.91
N GLU A 292 9.33 -2.83 13.34
CA GLU A 292 9.90 -2.95 14.68
C GLU A 292 8.71 -3.00 15.64
N GLU A 293 8.44 -4.17 16.21
CA GLU A 293 7.56 -4.25 17.37
C GLU A 293 8.24 -3.40 18.44
N SER A 294 7.83 -2.14 18.54
CA SER A 294 8.21 -1.31 19.66
C SER A 294 7.65 -2.03 20.89
N ASP A 295 8.53 -2.72 21.61
CA ASP A 295 8.18 -3.26 22.91
C ASP A 295 7.92 -2.05 23.82
N PHE A 296 6.66 -1.62 23.83
CA PHE A 296 6.20 -0.49 24.64
C PHE A 296 6.63 -0.65 26.10
N ALA A 297 6.75 -1.88 26.59
CA ALA A 297 7.26 -2.18 27.90
C ALA A 297 8.76 -1.82 28.03
N SER A 298 9.55 -2.10 26.98
CA SER A 298 10.97 -1.71 26.92
C SER A 298 11.15 -0.19 26.78
N GLU A 299 10.34 0.49 25.99
CA GLU A 299 10.38 1.96 25.87
C GLU A 299 10.01 2.63 27.20
N VAL A 300 8.95 2.18 27.85
CA VAL A 300 8.54 2.66 29.19
C VAL A 300 9.63 2.38 30.21
N ALA A 301 10.23 1.19 30.20
CA ALA A 301 11.34 0.84 31.08
C ALA A 301 12.57 1.72 30.84
N ALA A 302 12.92 2.01 29.60
CA ALA A 302 14.01 2.91 29.22
C ALA A 302 13.75 4.35 29.72
N GLN A 303 12.53 4.88 29.52
CA GLN A 303 12.15 6.21 30.02
C GLN A 303 12.15 6.29 31.55
N LEU A 304 11.68 5.25 32.23
CA LEU A 304 11.73 5.19 33.70
C LEU A 304 13.16 5.10 34.23
N SER A 305 14.05 4.39 33.54
CA SER A 305 15.47 4.29 33.89
C SER A 305 16.19 5.64 33.70
N PHE A 306 15.89 6.36 32.64
CA PHE A 306 16.41 7.70 32.38
C PHE A 306 15.95 8.71 33.44
N ARG A 307 14.68 8.71 33.80
CA ARG A 307 14.14 9.53 34.93
C ARG A 307 14.80 9.22 36.25
N LYS A 308 15.04 7.95 36.58
CA LYS A 308 15.76 7.54 37.77
C LYS A 308 17.20 8.07 37.79
N LYS A 309 17.92 8.05 36.65
CA LYS A 309 19.28 8.61 36.52
C LYS A 309 19.29 10.12 36.75
N ILE A 310 18.34 10.86 36.19
CA ILE A 310 18.21 12.30 36.37
C ILE A 310 17.95 12.64 37.83
N ILE A 311 17.01 11.98 38.49
CA ILE A 311 16.68 12.18 39.90
C ILE A 311 17.90 11.90 40.79
N LYS A 312 18.63 10.81 40.50
CA LYS A 312 19.86 10.47 41.24
C LYS A 312 20.95 11.53 41.05
N TYR A 313 21.08 12.08 39.88
CA TYR A 313 22.03 13.18 39.59
C TYR A 313 21.67 14.45 40.36
N TYR A 314 20.41 14.87 40.38
CA TYR A 314 19.94 16.03 41.15
C TYR A 314 20.10 15.83 42.66
N LEU A 315 19.81 14.64 43.19
CA LEU A 315 20.04 14.30 44.59
C LEU A 315 21.51 14.38 44.98
N LEU A 316 22.42 13.91 44.12
CA LEU A 316 23.90 14.02 44.35
C LEU A 316 24.35 15.46 44.31
N VAL A 317 23.83 16.30 43.41
CA VAL A 317 24.17 17.72 43.34
C VAL A 317 23.70 18.46 44.61
N ILE A 318 22.48 18.18 45.09
CA ILE A 318 21.91 18.79 46.30
C ILE A 318 22.70 18.36 47.53
N LEU A 319 23.07 17.08 47.65
CA LEU A 319 23.90 16.58 48.76
C LEU A 319 25.28 17.21 48.79
N ASN A 320 25.94 17.42 47.64
CA ASN A 320 27.21 18.11 47.56
C ASN A 320 27.15 19.60 47.95
N ILE A 321 26.03 20.26 47.64
CA ILE A 321 25.82 21.67 48.04
C ILE A 321 25.60 21.77 49.53
N CYS A 322 24.89 20.84 50.17
CA CYS A 322 24.65 20.81 51.61
C CYS A 322 25.91 20.45 52.43
N GLN A 323 26.97 19.88 51.85
CA GLN A 323 28.22 19.59 52.53
C GLN A 323 29.23 20.75 52.51
N ILE A 324 28.94 21.80 51.72
CA ILE A 324 29.83 22.99 51.57
C ILE A 324 29.31 24.20 52.38
N SER A 325 28.16 24.07 53.03
CA SER A 325 27.59 25.04 53.99
C SER A 325 27.82 24.58 55.41
#